data_ca6e61dfec23ec692c02cc6aa6709c78
#
_entry.id   ca6e61dfec23ec692c02cc6aa6709c78
#
_cell.length_a   1.000
_cell.length_b   1.000
_cell.length_c   1.000
_cell.angle_alpha   90.00
_cell.angle_beta   90.00
_cell.angle_gamma   90.00
#
_symmetry.space_group_name_H-M   'P 1'
#
loop_
_entity.id
_entity.type
_entity.pdbx_description
1 polymer ?
#
loop_
_entity_poly.entity_id
_entity_poly.type
_entity_poly.pdbx_seq_one_letter_code
_entity_poly.pdbx_strand_id
1 'polypeptide(L)'
;MALLHKGVHMVLLPETVAGPWLVGTEDVWRPVVHWTADHPCQTVFVGTFVPHGRGYVDALVQIHDGQTQVLPDHIPVPFSMWHPWKPVGSFRMAPFSQRPEMTRVGSLRVGYLICYEQLLMWPALNLALHRPQVLLAPANDWWATGTDIPAIQRASAKAWGTFLGVPVLFAVNQ
;
A
#
# COMPACT_ATOMS: atom_id res chain seq x y z
N MET A 1 -14.62 5.89 -9.00
CA MET A 1 -15.30 7.16 -9.45
C MET A 1 -16.33 7.66 -8.43
N ALA A 2 -17.30 6.85 -7.95
CA ALA A 2 -18.39 7.34 -7.07
C ALA A 2 -17.92 8.07 -5.80
N LEU A 3 -16.82 7.66 -5.16
CA LEU A 3 -16.25 8.34 -3.98
C LEU A 3 -15.61 9.68 -4.35
N LEU A 4 -14.94 9.76 -5.49
CA LEU A 4 -14.28 10.98 -5.95
C LEU A 4 -15.31 12.09 -6.25
N HIS A 5 -16.44 11.74 -6.84
CA HIS A 5 -17.54 12.68 -7.04
C HIS A 5 -18.15 13.25 -5.75
N LYS A 6 -17.95 12.58 -4.61
CA LYS A 6 -18.38 13.07 -3.29
C LYS A 6 -17.40 14.05 -2.63
N GLY A 7 -16.35 14.47 -3.33
CA GLY A 7 -15.36 15.40 -2.80
C GLY A 7 -14.40 14.78 -1.77
N VAL A 8 -14.25 13.45 -1.78
CA VAL A 8 -13.26 12.76 -0.93
C VAL A 8 -11.86 13.05 -1.45
N HIS A 9 -10.97 13.53 -0.59
CA HIS A 9 -9.61 13.92 -0.97
C HIS A 9 -8.67 12.72 -1.14
N MET A 10 -8.91 11.62 -0.42
CA MET A 10 -8.04 10.45 -0.47
C MET A 10 -8.88 9.16 -0.46
N VAL A 11 -8.62 8.30 -1.41
CA VAL A 11 -9.24 6.97 -1.53
C VAL A 11 -8.16 5.91 -1.47
N LEU A 12 -8.32 4.94 -0.57
CA LEU A 12 -7.47 3.76 -0.50
C LEU A 12 -8.28 2.54 -0.94
N LEU A 13 -7.76 1.80 -1.90
CA LEU A 13 -8.30 0.51 -2.32
C LEU A 13 -7.47 -0.63 -1.70
N PRO A 14 -8.09 -1.83 -1.51
CA PRO A 14 -7.42 -2.99 -0.94
C PRO A 14 -6.17 -3.42 -1.73
N GLU A 15 -5.31 -4.17 -1.07
CA GLU A 15 -4.16 -4.83 -1.69
C GLU A 15 -4.61 -5.74 -2.85
N THR A 16 -3.81 -5.80 -3.91
CA THR A 16 -3.97 -6.64 -5.12
C THR A 16 -5.28 -6.48 -5.90
N VAL A 17 -6.13 -5.52 -5.55
CA VAL A 17 -7.45 -5.34 -6.19
C VAL A 17 -7.36 -5.06 -7.69
N ALA A 18 -6.28 -4.44 -8.16
CA ALA A 18 -6.06 -4.17 -9.59
C ALA A 18 -5.39 -5.34 -10.34
N GLY A 19 -5.00 -6.41 -9.64
CA GLY A 19 -4.16 -7.44 -10.24
C GLY A 19 -2.76 -6.93 -10.61
N PRO A 20 -2.10 -7.49 -11.65
CA PRO A 20 -0.77 -7.04 -12.05
C PRO A 20 -0.82 -5.66 -12.70
N TRP A 21 0.09 -4.77 -12.30
CA TRP A 21 0.23 -3.45 -12.90
C TRP A 21 1.03 -3.54 -14.21
N LEU A 22 0.33 -3.66 -15.30
CA LEU A 22 0.85 -3.77 -16.66
C LEU A 22 0.27 -2.64 -17.51
N VAL A 23 0.77 -2.48 -18.72
CA VAL A 23 0.26 -1.46 -19.67
C VAL A 23 -1.26 -1.54 -19.83
N GLY A 24 -1.82 -2.76 -19.95
CA GLY A 24 -3.28 -2.93 -20.03
C GLY A 24 -4.03 -2.54 -18.75
N THR A 25 -3.42 -2.70 -17.58
CA THR A 25 -3.98 -2.25 -16.30
C THR A 25 -3.96 -0.73 -16.22
N GLU A 26 -2.87 -0.09 -16.64
CA GLU A 26 -2.77 1.37 -16.70
C GLU A 26 -3.88 1.96 -17.58
N ASP A 27 -4.20 1.33 -18.71
CA ASP A 27 -5.28 1.77 -19.58
C ASP A 27 -6.65 1.76 -18.90
N VAL A 28 -6.91 0.75 -18.07
CA VAL A 28 -8.16 0.66 -17.28
C VAL A 28 -8.25 1.81 -16.26
N TRP A 29 -7.12 2.22 -15.69
CA TRP A 29 -7.07 3.30 -14.69
C TRP A 29 -6.92 4.70 -15.30
N ARG A 30 -6.73 4.81 -16.62
CA ARG A 30 -6.60 6.09 -17.34
C ARG A 30 -7.72 7.09 -17.02
N PRO A 31 -9.00 6.72 -16.93
CA PRO A 31 -10.05 7.66 -16.51
C PRO A 31 -9.83 8.26 -15.13
N VAL A 32 -9.27 7.50 -14.19
CA VAL A 32 -8.93 7.99 -12.84
C VAL A 32 -7.73 8.93 -12.89
N VAL A 33 -6.74 8.62 -13.73
CA VAL A 33 -5.57 9.50 -13.95
C VAL A 33 -6.02 10.86 -14.50
N HIS A 34 -6.86 10.87 -15.53
CA HIS A 34 -7.43 12.12 -16.07
C HIS A 34 -8.26 12.86 -15.02
N TRP A 35 -9.10 12.14 -14.28
CA TRP A 35 -9.88 12.75 -13.21
C TRP A 35 -9.01 13.48 -12.19
N THR A 36 -7.91 12.88 -11.74
CA THR A 36 -7.02 13.51 -10.76
C THR A 36 -6.24 14.69 -11.34
N ALA A 37 -6.00 14.74 -12.65
CA ALA A 37 -5.42 15.92 -13.31
C ALA A 37 -6.36 17.14 -13.22
N ASP A 38 -7.66 16.91 -13.38
CA ASP A 38 -8.68 17.98 -13.26
C ASP A 38 -9.01 18.29 -11.78
N HIS A 39 -8.65 17.40 -10.85
CA HIS A 39 -8.94 17.50 -9.42
C HIS A 39 -7.69 17.26 -8.57
N PRO A 40 -6.70 18.17 -8.58
CA PRO A 40 -5.39 17.97 -7.96
C PRO A 40 -5.42 17.79 -6.43
N CYS A 41 -6.56 18.10 -5.78
CA CYS A 41 -6.76 17.84 -4.36
C CYS A 41 -7.17 16.38 -4.06
N GLN A 42 -7.38 15.55 -5.09
CA GLN A 42 -7.81 14.17 -4.93
C GLN A 42 -6.68 13.19 -5.28
N THR A 43 -6.57 12.14 -4.50
CA THR A 43 -5.57 11.08 -4.67
C THR A 43 -6.23 9.72 -4.50
N VAL A 44 -5.88 8.78 -5.37
CA VAL A 44 -6.30 7.39 -5.28
C VAL A 44 -5.08 6.51 -5.07
N PHE A 45 -5.13 5.62 -4.09
CA PHE A 45 -4.15 4.57 -3.87
C PHE A 45 -4.77 3.23 -4.25
N VAL A 46 -4.14 2.54 -5.17
CA VAL A 46 -4.65 1.28 -5.75
C VAL A 46 -3.71 0.15 -5.37
N GLY A 47 -4.21 -0.84 -4.64
CA GLY A 47 -3.42 -2.05 -4.34
C GLY A 47 -3.24 -2.91 -5.57
N THR A 48 -2.01 -3.30 -5.84
CA THR A 48 -1.59 -4.02 -7.03
C THR A 48 -0.33 -4.86 -6.75
N PHE A 49 0.14 -5.59 -7.72
CA PHE A 49 1.48 -6.14 -7.73
C PHE A 49 2.20 -5.81 -9.04
N VAL A 50 3.49 -5.52 -8.93
CA VAL A 50 4.32 -5.07 -10.04
C VAL A 50 5.32 -6.18 -10.39
N PRO A 51 5.45 -6.59 -11.66
CA PRO A 51 6.46 -7.54 -12.08
C PRO A 51 7.88 -7.07 -11.70
N HIS A 52 8.66 -7.96 -11.09
CA HIS A 52 10.03 -7.68 -10.71
C HIS A 52 10.92 -8.91 -10.94
N GLY A 53 11.83 -8.85 -11.90
CA GLY A 53 12.64 -9.99 -12.30
C GLY A 53 11.78 -11.18 -12.77
N ARG A 54 11.89 -12.32 -12.08
CA ARG A 54 11.07 -13.53 -12.33
C ARG A 54 9.86 -13.64 -11.40
N GLY A 55 9.61 -12.64 -10.59
CA GLY A 55 8.51 -12.60 -9.63
C GLY A 55 7.76 -11.28 -9.69
N TYR A 56 7.20 -10.89 -8.57
CA TYR A 56 6.46 -9.65 -8.41
C TYR A 56 6.71 -9.06 -7.03
N VAL A 57 6.37 -7.80 -6.87
CA VAL A 57 6.40 -7.07 -5.61
C VAL A 57 5.02 -6.49 -5.40
N ASP A 58 4.42 -6.68 -4.24
CA ASP A 58 3.18 -6.00 -3.88
C ASP A 58 3.43 -4.51 -3.76
N ALA A 59 2.46 -3.73 -4.19
CA ALA A 59 2.62 -2.29 -4.25
C ALA A 59 1.28 -1.57 -4.10
N LEU A 60 1.36 -0.31 -3.72
CA LEU A 60 0.33 0.67 -4.01
C LEU A 60 0.72 1.47 -5.24
N VAL A 61 -0.21 1.75 -6.12
CA VAL A 61 -0.06 2.80 -7.12
C VAL A 61 -0.80 4.03 -6.63
N GLN A 62 -0.06 5.09 -6.39
CA GLN A 62 -0.60 6.42 -6.12
C GLN A 62 -0.94 7.08 -7.46
N ILE A 63 -2.19 7.51 -7.61
CA ILE A 63 -2.67 8.29 -8.75
C ILE A 63 -3.03 9.68 -8.22
N HIS A 64 -2.28 10.70 -8.64
CA HIS A 64 -2.40 12.06 -8.15
C HIS A 64 -1.95 13.04 -9.24
N ASP A 65 -2.68 14.13 -9.41
CA ASP A 65 -2.35 15.21 -10.34
C ASP A 65 -2.00 14.70 -11.77
N GLY A 66 -2.79 13.76 -12.27
CA GLY A 66 -2.61 13.16 -13.60
C GLY A 66 -1.38 12.24 -13.73
N GLN A 67 -0.75 11.89 -12.64
CA GLN A 67 0.46 11.03 -12.62
C GLN A 67 0.24 9.78 -11.81
N THR A 68 1.06 8.77 -12.08
CA THR A 68 1.12 7.52 -11.33
C THR A 68 2.49 7.34 -10.71
N GLN A 69 2.53 6.88 -9.46
CA GLN A 69 3.75 6.52 -8.74
C GLN A 69 3.59 5.16 -8.10
N VAL A 70 4.53 4.26 -8.34
CA VAL A 70 4.56 2.94 -7.68
C VAL A 70 5.22 3.07 -6.31
N LEU A 71 4.56 2.55 -5.29
CA LEU A 71 4.97 2.49 -3.90
C LEU A 71 5.07 1.00 -3.52
N PRO A 72 6.23 0.36 -3.65
CA PRO A 72 6.38 -1.08 -3.39
C PRO A 72 6.36 -1.40 -1.91
N ASP A 73 5.96 -2.63 -1.56
CA ASP A 73 6.29 -3.22 -0.28
C ASP A 73 7.81 -3.48 -0.18
N HIS A 74 8.32 -3.59 1.03
CA HIS A 74 9.73 -3.86 1.27
C HIS A 74 9.96 -5.22 1.94
N ILE A 75 8.93 -5.79 2.57
CA ILE A 75 9.05 -7.02 3.35
C ILE A 75 7.99 -8.04 2.91
N PRO A 76 8.32 -8.87 1.91
CA PRO A 76 7.42 -9.89 1.41
C PRO A 76 7.12 -10.96 2.46
N VAL A 77 5.96 -11.59 2.37
CA VAL A 77 5.55 -12.67 3.28
C VAL A 77 6.51 -13.85 3.19
N PRO A 78 7.18 -14.24 4.30
CA PRO A 78 8.05 -15.41 4.32
C PRO A 78 7.30 -16.67 3.93
N PHE A 79 7.97 -17.61 3.26
CA PHE A 79 7.48 -18.90 2.80
C PHE A 79 6.36 -18.86 1.74
N SER A 80 5.62 -17.79 1.62
CA SER A 80 4.62 -17.58 0.57
C SER A 80 5.23 -16.84 -0.62
N MET A 81 5.73 -15.63 -0.37
CA MET A 81 6.26 -14.75 -1.41
C MET A 81 7.80 -14.84 -1.48
N TRP A 82 8.45 -15.21 -0.39
CA TRP A 82 9.89 -15.32 -0.29
C TRP A 82 10.32 -16.67 0.32
N HIS A 83 11.31 -17.31 -0.30
CA HIS A 83 11.88 -18.57 0.15
C HIS A 83 13.39 -18.39 0.39
N PRO A 84 13.89 -18.54 1.65
CA PRO A 84 15.31 -18.33 1.96
C PRO A 84 16.27 -19.32 1.28
N TRP A 85 15.77 -20.44 0.79
CA TRP A 85 16.55 -21.49 0.10
C TRP A 85 16.51 -21.42 -1.43
N LYS A 86 15.76 -20.49 -2.01
CA LYS A 86 15.76 -20.25 -3.46
C LYS A 86 16.74 -19.12 -3.78
N PRO A 87 17.50 -19.23 -4.89
CA PRO A 87 18.34 -18.12 -5.33
C PRO A 87 17.49 -16.85 -5.45
N VAL A 88 17.99 -15.78 -4.88
CA VAL A 88 17.32 -14.47 -4.88
C VAL A 88 17.15 -14.01 -6.31
N GLY A 89 15.99 -14.29 -6.89
CA GLY A 89 15.64 -13.84 -8.23
C GLY A 89 14.47 -12.87 -8.27
N SER A 90 13.65 -12.84 -7.20
CA SER A 90 12.35 -12.18 -7.25
C SER A 90 12.08 -11.17 -6.15
N PHE A 91 12.70 -11.31 -4.99
CA PHE A 91 12.43 -10.41 -3.87
C PHE A 91 13.70 -9.85 -3.28
N ARG A 92 13.78 -8.55 -3.20
CA ARG A 92 14.74 -7.88 -2.33
C ARG A 92 14.03 -7.59 -1.02
N MET A 93 14.32 -8.38 0.02
CA MET A 93 14.15 -7.86 1.36
C MET A 93 14.97 -6.59 1.45
N ALA A 94 14.33 -5.46 1.67
CA ALA A 94 15.05 -4.25 2.00
C ALA A 94 15.72 -4.50 3.35
N PRO A 95 17.05 -4.51 3.44
CA PRO A 95 17.72 -4.61 4.73
C PRO A 95 17.31 -3.40 5.58
N PHE A 96 17.35 -3.55 6.90
CA PHE A 96 16.92 -2.64 7.95
C PHE A 96 17.29 -1.14 7.81
N SER A 97 18.07 -0.77 6.82
CA SER A 97 18.60 0.58 6.65
C SER A 97 17.90 1.43 5.60
N GLN A 98 16.81 0.97 5.02
CA GLN A 98 16.34 1.61 3.80
C GLN A 98 15.08 2.45 3.98
N ARG A 99 14.77 3.20 2.95
CA ARG A 99 13.81 4.28 2.88
C ARG A 99 12.49 3.93 3.58
N PRO A 100 11.93 4.87 4.34
CA PRO A 100 10.62 4.65 4.96
C PRO A 100 9.57 4.44 3.88
N GLU A 101 8.58 3.64 4.19
CA GLU A 101 7.36 3.44 3.38
C GLU A 101 6.53 4.74 3.39
N MET A 102 7.04 5.75 2.69
CA MET A 102 6.50 7.11 2.70
C MET A 102 6.27 7.66 1.30
N THR A 103 5.19 8.42 1.18
CA THR A 103 4.91 9.25 0.01
C THR A 103 4.36 10.61 0.44
N ARG A 104 4.01 11.44 -0.52
CA ARG A 104 3.37 12.74 -0.31
C ARG A 104 2.10 12.88 -1.11
N VAL A 105 1.14 13.59 -0.51
CA VAL A 105 -0.06 14.10 -1.18
C VAL A 105 -0.10 15.60 -0.90
N GLY A 106 0.34 16.40 -1.85
CA GLY A 106 0.60 17.81 -1.61
C GLY A 106 1.64 18.01 -0.50
N SER A 107 1.29 18.72 0.55
CA SER A 107 2.15 18.92 1.73
C SER A 107 2.05 17.78 2.76
N LEU A 108 1.06 16.88 2.63
CA LEU A 108 0.79 15.82 3.59
C LEU A 108 1.82 14.69 3.47
N ARG A 109 2.45 14.30 4.57
CA ARG A 109 3.32 13.12 4.63
C ARG A 109 2.46 11.89 4.91
N VAL A 110 2.47 10.94 3.99
CA VAL A 110 1.65 9.72 4.05
C VAL A 110 2.57 8.53 4.20
N GLY A 111 2.44 7.81 5.33
CA GLY A 111 3.08 6.53 5.54
C GLY A 111 2.20 5.39 5.02
N TYR A 112 2.79 4.28 4.63
CA TYR A 112 2.04 3.09 4.24
C TYR A 112 2.68 1.82 4.80
N LEU A 113 1.85 0.85 5.14
CA LEU A 113 2.26 -0.50 5.54
C LEU A 113 1.36 -1.48 4.79
N ILE A 114 1.92 -2.23 3.86
CA ILE A 114 1.14 -3.15 3.01
C ILE A 114 1.06 -4.51 3.69
N CYS A 115 -0.16 -4.99 3.92
CA CYS A 115 -0.49 -6.34 4.36
C CYS A 115 0.38 -6.84 5.54
N TYR A 116 1.31 -7.75 5.29
CA TYR A 116 2.20 -8.35 6.28
C TYR A 116 3.03 -7.33 7.07
N GLU A 117 3.43 -6.22 6.45
CA GLU A 117 4.21 -5.17 7.11
C GLU A 117 3.47 -4.56 8.31
N GLN A 118 2.13 -4.59 8.30
CA GLN A 118 1.29 -4.11 9.42
C GLN A 118 1.50 -4.93 10.70
N LEU A 119 1.97 -6.17 10.58
CA LEU A 119 2.25 -7.09 11.70
C LEU A 119 3.68 -6.96 12.22
N LEU A 120 4.53 -6.18 11.55
CA LEU A 120 5.94 -6.05 11.85
C LEU A 120 6.25 -4.76 12.60
N MET A 121 7.12 -4.88 13.60
CA MET A 121 7.51 -3.74 14.43
C MET A 121 8.41 -2.76 13.68
N TRP A 122 9.38 -3.27 12.94
CA TRP A 122 10.42 -2.44 12.32
C TRP A 122 9.89 -1.43 11.29
N PRO A 123 9.06 -1.80 10.30
CA PRO A 123 8.52 -0.82 9.36
C PRO A 123 7.77 0.31 10.06
N ALA A 124 6.95 -0.02 11.05
CA ALA A 124 6.19 0.97 11.80
C ALA A 124 7.07 1.90 12.65
N LEU A 125 8.13 1.38 13.28
CA LEU A 125 9.11 2.21 14.01
C LEU A 125 9.91 3.10 13.06
N ASN A 126 10.27 2.59 11.89
CA ASN A 126 10.94 3.40 10.86
C ASN A 126 10.03 4.55 10.40
N LEU A 127 8.74 4.31 10.21
CA LEU A 127 7.77 5.38 9.92
C LEU A 127 7.73 6.44 11.03
N ALA A 128 7.80 6.04 12.31
CA ALA A 128 7.79 6.97 13.43
C ALA A 128 8.91 8.01 13.35
N LEU A 129 10.11 7.61 12.89
CA LEU A 129 11.25 8.52 12.71
C LEU A 129 10.98 9.58 11.62
N HIS A 130 10.09 9.30 10.69
CA HIS A 130 9.79 10.16 9.55
C HIS A 130 8.49 10.96 9.72
N ARG A 131 7.82 10.79 10.88
CA ARG A 131 6.65 11.57 11.31
C ARG A 131 5.56 11.64 10.22
N PRO A 132 4.95 10.53 9.83
CA PRO A 132 3.79 10.55 8.94
C PRO A 132 2.65 11.36 9.57
N GLN A 133 1.71 11.79 8.76
CA GLN A 133 0.50 12.49 9.20
C GLN A 133 -0.76 11.66 8.94
N VAL A 134 -0.63 10.64 8.10
CA VAL A 134 -1.66 9.64 7.80
C VAL A 134 -0.95 8.31 7.60
N LEU A 135 -1.57 7.21 8.01
CA LEU A 135 -1.12 5.85 7.74
C LEU A 135 -2.12 5.16 6.79
N LEU A 136 -1.62 4.64 5.69
CA LEU A 136 -2.36 3.74 4.80
C LEU A 136 -2.05 2.30 5.18
N ALA A 137 -3.09 1.49 5.33
CA ALA A 137 -3.00 0.10 5.72
C ALA A 137 -3.87 -0.78 4.79
N PRO A 138 -3.46 -0.98 3.52
CA PRO A 138 -4.13 -1.91 2.63
C PRO A 138 -3.82 -3.35 3.00
N ALA A 139 -4.79 -4.24 2.83
CA ALA A 139 -4.61 -5.67 3.07
C ALA A 139 -5.46 -6.51 2.09
N ASN A 140 -5.09 -7.77 1.96
CA ASN A 140 -5.84 -8.77 1.22
C ASN A 140 -6.01 -10.01 2.09
N ASP A 141 -7.18 -10.13 2.73
CA ASP A 141 -7.47 -11.14 3.74
C ASP A 141 -8.46 -12.21 3.22
N TRP A 142 -8.81 -12.22 1.93
CA TRP A 142 -9.80 -13.15 1.38
C TRP A 142 -9.43 -14.62 1.65
N TRP A 143 -8.13 -14.94 1.66
CA TRP A 143 -7.60 -16.29 1.93
C TRP A 143 -7.69 -16.67 3.42
N ALA A 144 -7.83 -15.70 4.30
CA ALA A 144 -7.89 -15.87 5.75
C ALA A 144 -9.33 -15.79 6.29
N THR A 145 -10.32 -15.78 5.41
CA THR A 145 -11.75 -15.75 5.79
C THR A 145 -12.06 -16.90 6.74
N GLY A 146 -12.74 -16.59 7.85
CA GLY A 146 -13.08 -17.56 8.91
C GLY A 146 -11.97 -17.80 9.92
N THR A 147 -10.85 -17.06 9.87
CA THR A 147 -9.79 -17.05 10.88
C THR A 147 -9.75 -15.71 11.63
N ASP A 148 -8.94 -15.63 12.69
CA ASP A 148 -8.72 -14.39 13.44
C ASP A 148 -7.72 -13.42 12.77
N ILE A 149 -7.09 -13.81 11.66
CA ILE A 149 -6.06 -13.02 10.99
C ILE A 149 -6.55 -11.63 10.59
N PRO A 150 -7.73 -11.47 9.95
CA PRO A 150 -8.25 -10.14 9.59
C PRO A 150 -8.45 -9.23 10.81
N ALA A 151 -8.94 -9.80 11.92
CA ALA A 151 -9.14 -9.06 13.16
C ALA A 151 -7.81 -8.60 13.78
N ILE A 152 -6.81 -9.50 13.82
CA ILE A 152 -5.46 -9.21 14.31
C ILE A 152 -4.82 -8.12 13.46
N GLN A 153 -4.90 -8.21 12.15
CA GLN A 153 -4.31 -7.23 11.24
C GLN A 153 -4.94 -5.85 11.40
N ARG A 154 -6.26 -5.78 11.48
CA ARG A 154 -6.97 -4.53 11.77
C ARG A 154 -6.58 -3.94 13.13
N ALA A 155 -6.46 -4.77 14.16
CA ALA A 155 -6.04 -4.35 15.49
C ALA A 155 -4.60 -3.80 15.47
N SER A 156 -3.69 -4.46 14.76
CA SER A 156 -2.31 -4.02 14.58
C SER A 156 -2.24 -2.66 13.86
N ALA A 157 -2.92 -2.52 12.72
CA ALA A 157 -2.96 -1.25 11.99
C ALA A 157 -3.49 -0.09 12.87
N LYS A 158 -4.54 -0.35 13.66
CA LYS A 158 -5.09 0.62 14.62
C LYS A 158 -4.07 0.96 15.73
N ALA A 159 -3.37 -0.03 16.26
CA ALA A 159 -2.34 0.16 17.27
C ALA A 159 -1.20 1.05 16.75
N TRP A 160 -0.76 0.84 15.51
CA TRP A 160 0.24 1.70 14.87
C TRP A 160 -0.25 3.12 14.67
N GLY A 161 -1.50 3.32 14.23
CA GLY A 161 -2.10 4.65 14.16
C GLY A 161 -2.11 5.36 15.50
N THR A 162 -2.46 4.65 16.56
CA THR A 162 -2.43 5.19 17.94
C THR A 162 -1.01 5.54 18.39
N PHE A 163 -0.04 4.64 18.14
CA PHE A 163 1.36 4.85 18.48
C PHE A 163 1.97 6.04 17.74
N LEU A 164 1.68 6.16 16.45
CA LEU A 164 2.15 7.27 15.61
C LEU A 164 1.38 8.58 15.85
N GLY A 165 0.23 8.53 16.51
CA GLY A 165 -0.65 9.68 16.72
C GLY A 165 -1.32 10.18 15.44
N VAL A 166 -1.64 9.27 14.49
CA VAL A 166 -2.16 9.61 13.16
C VAL A 166 -3.43 8.83 12.82
N PRO A 167 -4.31 9.39 11.97
CA PRO A 167 -5.42 8.63 11.42
C PRO A 167 -4.93 7.50 10.51
N VAL A 168 -5.66 6.38 10.50
CA VAL A 168 -5.41 5.21 9.66
C VAL A 168 -6.52 5.07 8.62
N LEU A 169 -6.15 5.01 7.35
CA LEU A 169 -7.01 4.51 6.29
C LEU A 169 -6.74 3.02 6.13
N PHE A 170 -7.72 2.21 6.49
CA PHE A 170 -7.65 0.76 6.37
C PHE A 170 -8.58 0.29 5.25
N ALA A 171 -8.05 -0.45 4.30
CA ALA A 171 -8.80 -1.04 3.20
C ALA A 171 -8.43 -2.52 3.06
N VAL A 172 -9.44 -3.39 3.10
CA VAL A 172 -9.25 -4.83 3.05
C VAL A 172 -10.19 -5.48 2.04
N ASN A 173 -9.68 -6.47 1.34
CA ASN A 173 -10.44 -7.37 0.48
C ASN A 173 -10.74 -8.64 1.29
N GLN A 174 -12.05 -8.93 1.49
CA GLN A 174 -12.56 -10.09 2.27
C GLN A 174 -13.51 -10.93 1.43
#